data_2838b6406f0e96e0a33b5c6473f28f8a
#
_entry.id   2838b6406f0e96e0a33b5c6473f28f8a
#
_cell.length_a   1.000
_cell.length_b   1.000
_cell.length_c   1.000
_cell.angle_alpha   90.00
_cell.angle_beta   90.00
_cell.angle_gamma   90.00
#
_symmetry.space_group_name_H-M   'P 1'
#
loop_
_entity.id
_entity.type
_entity.pdbx_description
1 polymer ?
#
loop_
_entity_poly.entity_id
_entity_poly.type
_entity_poly.pdbx_seq_one_letter_code
_entity_poly.pdbx_strand_id
1 'polypeptide(L)'
;MVKLAIVSSKKYLKSKQAIDFLQYLDHQKICYEKLILEDKAYEHTYKDTFNLIISIGGDGTALKAMKLAWTNSVPVLNLGSGRVGYLVNS
;
A
#
# COMPACT_ATOMS: atom_id res chain seq x y z
N MET A 1 -8.78 7.28 -14.32
CA MET A 1 -7.37 7.01 -14.05
C MET A 1 -7.23 6.28 -12.73
N VAL A 2 -6.47 5.22 -12.72
CA VAL A 2 -6.29 4.42 -11.53
C VAL A 2 -5.12 4.97 -10.71
N LYS A 3 -5.34 5.15 -9.43
CA LYS A 3 -4.28 5.59 -8.53
C LYS A 3 -4.22 4.65 -7.33
N LEU A 4 -3.02 4.17 -7.05
CA LEU A 4 -2.79 3.24 -5.94
C LEU A 4 -2.12 3.94 -4.79
N ALA A 5 -2.40 3.47 -3.57
CA ALA A 5 -1.65 3.88 -2.40
C ALA A 5 -0.84 2.67 -1.94
N ILE A 6 0.46 2.85 -1.80
CA ILE A 6 1.35 1.78 -1.37
C ILE A 6 1.75 2.07 0.07
N VAL A 7 1.24 1.28 1.00
CA VAL A 7 1.51 1.47 2.42
C VAL A 7 2.61 0.50 2.83
N SER A 8 3.70 1.02 3.36
CA SER A 8 4.83 0.18 3.75
C SER A 8 5.73 0.91 4.72
N SER A 9 6.63 0.17 5.35
CA SER A 9 7.67 0.76 6.17
C SER A 9 8.90 1.02 5.31
N LYS A 10 9.80 1.86 5.81
CA LYS A 10 11.05 2.11 5.10
C LYS A 10 11.83 0.83 4.88
N LYS A 11 11.81 -0.04 5.88
CA LYS A 11 12.53 -1.30 5.80
C LYS A 11 12.02 -2.16 4.67
N TYR A 12 10.71 -2.32 4.58
CA TYR A 12 10.13 -3.19 3.56
C TYR A 12 10.22 -2.60 2.16
N LEU A 13 10.26 -1.28 2.05
CA LEU A 13 10.40 -0.65 0.74
C LEU A 13 11.77 -0.94 0.13
N LYS A 14 12.74 -1.32 0.96
CA LYS A 14 14.07 -1.69 0.46
C LYS A 14 14.16 -3.16 0.09
N SER A 15 13.13 -3.94 0.35
CA SER A 15 13.16 -5.35 0.05
C SER A 15 13.07 -5.56 -1.46
N LYS A 16 13.62 -6.69 -1.91
CA LYS A 16 13.58 -7.00 -3.34
C LYS A 16 12.14 -7.10 -3.84
N GLN A 17 11.27 -7.67 -3.03
CA GLN A 17 9.88 -7.82 -3.40
C GLN A 17 9.22 -6.46 -3.65
N ALA A 18 9.45 -5.51 -2.77
CA ALA A 18 8.88 -4.18 -2.93
C ALA A 18 9.48 -3.48 -4.15
N ILE A 19 10.79 -3.56 -4.29
CA ILE A 19 11.47 -2.91 -5.41
C ILE A 19 10.95 -3.47 -6.74
N ASP A 20 10.84 -4.79 -6.85
CA ASP A 20 10.36 -5.41 -8.07
C ASP A 20 8.93 -5.01 -8.38
N PHE A 21 8.10 -4.95 -7.34
CA PHE A 21 6.70 -4.60 -7.52
C PHE A 21 6.54 -3.15 -7.98
N LEU A 22 7.29 -2.24 -7.35
CA LEU A 22 7.20 -0.83 -7.74
C LEU A 22 7.75 -0.60 -9.14
N GLN A 23 8.80 -1.34 -9.51
CA GLN A 23 9.31 -1.27 -10.88
C GLN A 23 8.27 -1.75 -11.87
N TYR A 24 7.54 -2.78 -11.51
CA TYR A 24 6.46 -3.27 -12.36
C TYR A 24 5.41 -2.19 -12.57
N LEU A 25 5.02 -1.51 -11.49
CA LEU A 25 4.04 -0.44 -11.60
C LEU A 25 4.54 0.70 -12.48
N ASP A 26 5.81 1.04 -12.33
CA ASP A 26 6.41 2.09 -13.15
C ASP A 26 6.41 1.68 -14.62
N HIS A 27 6.73 0.42 -14.88
CA HIS A 27 6.79 -0.08 -16.24
C HIS A 27 5.40 -0.09 -16.89
N GLN A 28 4.38 -0.35 -16.09
CA GLN A 28 3.00 -0.34 -16.58
C GLN A 28 2.39 1.06 -16.59
N LYS A 29 3.16 2.05 -16.15
CA LYS A 29 2.71 3.44 -16.08
C LYS A 29 1.48 3.61 -15.19
N ILE A 30 1.44 2.85 -14.10
CA ILE A 30 0.38 2.94 -13.13
C ILE A 30 0.75 4.00 -12.11
N CYS A 31 -0.17 4.91 -11.85
CA CYS A 31 0.05 5.95 -10.87
C CYS A 31 -0.05 5.40 -9.46
N TYR A 32 0.91 5.73 -8.61
CA TYR A 32 0.84 5.32 -7.22
C TYR A 32 1.53 6.35 -6.33
N GLU A 33 1.17 6.31 -5.05
CA GLU A 33 1.82 7.15 -4.06
C GLU A 33 2.27 6.25 -2.92
N LYS A 34 3.49 6.46 -2.42
CA LYS A 34 4.02 5.69 -1.32
C LYS A 34 3.67 6.36 -0.01
N LEU A 35 3.02 5.62 0.87
CA LEU A 35 2.67 6.08 2.20
C LEU A 35 3.53 5.33 3.19
N ILE A 36 4.55 5.99 3.69
CA ILE A 36 5.54 5.35 4.56
C ILE A 36 5.10 5.46 6.00
N LEU A 37 5.06 4.33 6.69
CA LEU A 37 4.52 4.29 8.05
C LEU A 37 5.27 5.17 9.03
N GLU A 38 6.57 5.34 8.85
CA GLU A 38 7.37 6.17 9.72
C GLU A 38 7.12 7.66 9.50
N ASP A 39 6.46 7.99 8.42
CA ASP A 39 6.14 9.36 8.12
C ASP A 39 4.70 9.60 8.51
N LYS A 40 4.48 10.30 9.60
CA LYS A 40 3.14 10.49 10.11
C LYS A 40 2.23 11.27 9.17
N ALA A 41 2.82 11.92 8.20
CA ALA A 41 2.01 12.66 7.22
C ALA A 41 1.07 11.75 6.44
N TYR A 42 1.38 10.43 6.42
CA TYR A 42 0.51 9.53 5.68
C TYR A 42 -0.90 9.52 6.26
N GLU A 43 -1.05 9.83 7.52
CA GLU A 43 -2.36 9.83 8.16
C GLU A 43 -3.23 11.00 7.72
N HIS A 44 -2.65 11.97 7.09
CA HIS A 44 -3.38 13.17 6.69
C HIS A 44 -3.50 13.35 5.20
N THR A 45 -2.99 12.38 4.45
CA THR A 45 -2.82 12.59 3.01
C THR A 45 -3.97 12.10 2.20
N TYR A 46 -5.06 11.76 2.86
CA TYR A 46 -5.95 11.02 2.09
C TYR A 46 -7.14 11.61 1.67
N LYS A 47 -7.13 12.83 1.33
CA LYS A 47 -8.27 13.39 0.69
C LYS A 47 -8.30 13.04 -0.77
N ASP A 48 -7.23 12.46 -1.26
CA ASP A 48 -7.24 12.05 -2.63
C ASP A 48 -7.86 10.69 -2.76
N THR A 49 -8.51 10.46 -3.83
CA THR A 49 -9.15 9.21 -4.04
C THR A 49 -8.20 8.21 -4.58
N PHE A 50 -7.95 7.18 -3.81
CA PHE A 50 -7.22 6.03 -4.29
C PHE A 50 -8.21 4.98 -4.72
N ASN A 51 -7.86 4.22 -5.72
CA ASN A 51 -8.71 3.13 -6.19
C ASN A 51 -8.42 1.84 -5.45
N LEU A 52 -7.22 1.72 -4.91
CA LEU A 52 -6.79 0.51 -4.23
C LEU A 52 -5.64 0.86 -3.31
N ILE A 53 -5.62 0.23 -2.15
CA ILE A 53 -4.50 0.35 -1.23
C ILE A 53 -3.77 -0.98 -1.23
N ILE A 54 -2.45 -0.94 -1.35
CA ILE A 54 -1.64 -2.14 -1.33
C ILE A 54 -0.65 -2.00 -0.18
N SER A 55 -0.64 -2.96 0.74
CA SER A 55 0.33 -2.94 1.82
C SER A 55 1.46 -3.90 1.52
N ILE A 56 2.68 -3.49 1.79
CA ILE A 56 3.85 -4.34 1.61
C ILE A 56 4.55 -4.40 2.95
N GLY A 57 4.53 -5.54 3.59
CA GLY A 57 5.16 -5.68 4.89
C GLY A 57 4.51 -6.75 5.72
N GLY A 58 4.68 -6.64 7.03
CA GLY A 58 4.14 -7.61 7.96
C GLY A 58 2.74 -7.27 8.42
N ASP A 59 2.33 -7.95 9.49
CA ASP A 59 0.96 -7.82 9.98
C ASP A 59 0.61 -6.41 10.45
N GLY A 60 1.58 -5.74 11.06
CA GLY A 60 1.33 -4.37 11.52
C GLY A 60 1.07 -3.42 10.39
N THR A 61 1.80 -3.58 9.28
CA THR A 61 1.57 -2.77 8.10
C THR A 61 0.21 -3.08 7.51
N ALA A 62 -0.14 -4.36 7.45
CA ALA A 62 -1.43 -4.76 6.91
C ALA A 62 -2.58 -4.16 7.72
N LEU A 63 -2.46 -4.17 9.05
CA LEU A 63 -3.50 -3.61 9.89
C LEU A 63 -3.69 -2.12 9.65
N LYS A 64 -2.60 -1.39 9.51
CA LYS A 64 -2.69 0.04 9.25
C LYS A 64 -3.29 0.33 7.88
N ALA A 65 -2.92 -0.48 6.89
CA ALA A 65 -3.49 -0.34 5.56
C ALA A 65 -4.98 -0.64 5.57
N MET A 66 -5.39 -1.64 6.33
CA MET A 66 -6.80 -1.99 6.43
C MET A 66 -7.62 -0.88 7.08
N LYS A 67 -7.06 -0.25 8.12
CA LYS A 67 -7.72 0.88 8.74
C LYS A 67 -7.91 2.02 7.76
N LEU A 68 -6.88 2.27 6.96
CA LEU A 68 -6.92 3.30 5.98
C LEU A 68 -7.96 2.99 4.90
N ALA A 69 -7.98 1.75 4.46
CA ALA A 69 -8.94 1.31 3.46
C ALA A 69 -10.36 1.43 3.96
N TRP A 70 -10.57 1.07 5.22
CA TRP A 70 -11.89 1.18 5.83
C TRP A 70 -12.35 2.63 5.85
N THR A 71 -11.47 3.53 6.31
CA THR A 71 -11.80 4.93 6.42
C THR A 71 -12.14 5.55 5.07
N ASN A 72 -11.47 5.10 4.03
CA ASN A 72 -11.65 5.67 2.69
C ASN A 72 -12.55 4.84 1.79
N SER A 73 -13.10 3.78 2.31
CA SER A 73 -14.01 2.89 1.55
C SER A 73 -13.38 2.39 0.27
N VAL A 74 -12.12 2.00 0.33
CA VAL A 74 -11.43 1.43 -0.82
C VAL A 74 -10.92 0.04 -0.45
N PRO A 75 -10.75 -0.84 -1.42
CA PRO A 75 -10.22 -2.17 -1.15
C PRO A 75 -8.74 -2.13 -0.83
N VAL A 76 -8.28 -3.16 -0.15
CA VAL A 76 -6.87 -3.28 0.21
C VAL A 76 -6.36 -4.67 -0.16
N LEU A 77 -5.14 -4.70 -0.69
CA LEU A 77 -4.45 -5.93 -1.00
C LEU A 77 -3.17 -5.97 -0.18
N ASN A 78 -2.97 -7.05 0.55
CA ASN A 78 -1.77 -7.17 1.37
C ASN A 78 -0.76 -8.08 0.69
N LEU A 79 0.46 -7.57 0.53
CA LEU A 79 1.57 -8.34 0.03
C LEU A 79 2.51 -8.55 1.20
N GLY A 80 2.38 -9.68 1.85
CA GLY A 80 3.22 -9.97 3.00
C GLY A 80 4.48 -10.69 2.61
N SER A 81 5.37 -10.84 3.56
CA SER A 81 6.61 -11.52 3.31
C SER A 81 6.35 -13.01 3.10
N GLY A 82 6.53 -13.47 1.90
CA GLY A 82 6.36 -14.87 1.57
C GLY A 82 4.92 -15.32 1.45
N ARG A 83 3.97 -14.42 1.62
CA ARG A 83 2.58 -14.79 1.52
C ARG A 83 1.86 -13.84 0.64
N VAL A 84 1.03 -14.35 -0.20
CA VAL A 84 0.13 -13.50 -0.95
C VAL A 84 -1.07 -13.26 -0.07
N GLY A 85 -1.27 -12.06 0.30
CA GLY A 85 -2.43 -11.70 1.06
C GLY A 85 -3.61 -11.53 0.16
N TYR A 86 -4.80 -11.53 0.77
CA TYR A 86 -5.96 -11.40 -0.02
C TYR A 86 -6.65 -10.13 0.24
N LEU A 87 -7.43 -9.74 -0.69
CA LEU A 87 -8.26 -8.63 -0.57
C LEU A 87 -9.12 -8.74 0.61
N VAL A 88 -9.05 -7.80 1.46
CA VAL A 88 -9.94 -7.70 2.55
C VAL A 88 -10.79 -6.51 2.33
N ASN A 89 -12.03 -6.77 2.13
CA ASN A 89 -12.90 -5.70 1.88
C ASN A 89 -13.86 -5.64 2.99
N SER A 90 -13.91 -4.61 3.61
CA SER A 90 -14.82 -4.47 4.69
C SER A 90 -16.22 -4.25 4.22
#